data_82a57bfb05bba62269ef8e21eee35f6c
#
_entry.id   82a57bfb05bba62269ef8e21eee35f6c
#
_cell.length_a   1.000
_cell.length_b   1.000
_cell.length_c   1.000
_cell.angle_alpha   90.00
_cell.angle_beta   90.00
_cell.angle_gamma   90.00
#
_symmetry.space_group_name_H-M   'P 1'
#
loop_
_entity.id
_entity.type
_entity.pdbx_description
1 polymer ?
#
loop_
_entity_poly.entity_id
_entity_poly.type
_entity_poly.pdbx_seq_one_letter_code
_entity_poly.pdbx_strand_id
1 'polypeptide(L)'
;MTSEKRPQYDKDGMTQWHWRVVNKENFELGNRTQIGTFSVIDAKNGVVIKDDVKIGWNCTILSYSSIDEKSGQVILEKNSKIGSNSVIFPNVTVGENSIVGANSLVNHSIPPNEIWIGSPAKKIKNL
;
A
#
# COMPACT_ATOMS: atom_id res chain seq x y z
N MET A 1 -13.77 -24.83 -6.40
CA MET A 1 -12.60 -23.93 -6.43
C MET A 1 -13.04 -22.56 -6.87
N THR A 2 -12.72 -21.56 -6.09
CA THR A 2 -13.00 -20.17 -6.47
C THR A 2 -11.76 -19.59 -7.13
N SER A 3 -11.96 -18.92 -8.24
CA SER A 3 -10.89 -18.18 -8.88
C SER A 3 -10.91 -16.74 -8.40
N GLU A 4 -9.77 -16.24 -8.00
CA GLU A 4 -9.62 -14.85 -7.63
C GLU A 4 -9.67 -13.99 -8.89
N LYS A 5 -10.43 -12.90 -8.83
CA LYS A 5 -10.41 -11.92 -9.91
C LYS A 5 -9.16 -11.07 -9.79
N ARG A 6 -8.47 -10.90 -10.91
CA ARG A 6 -7.29 -10.06 -10.97
C ARG A 6 -7.66 -8.69 -11.54
N PRO A 7 -6.88 -7.66 -11.20
CA PRO A 7 -7.13 -6.34 -11.77
C PRO A 7 -6.92 -6.34 -13.29
N GLN A 8 -7.81 -5.64 -13.96
CA GLN A 8 -7.70 -5.33 -15.37
C GLN A 8 -7.49 -3.82 -15.47
N TYR A 9 -6.39 -3.42 -16.08
CA TYR A 9 -6.00 -2.02 -16.14
C TYR A 9 -6.40 -1.42 -17.48
N ASP A 10 -6.97 -0.23 -17.45
CA ASP A 10 -7.14 0.56 -18.66
C ASP A 10 -5.82 1.27 -19.03
N LYS A 11 -5.85 2.12 -20.07
CA LYS A 11 -4.67 2.82 -20.56
C LYS A 11 -4.04 3.75 -19.53
N ASP A 12 -4.83 4.19 -18.54
CA ASP A 12 -4.38 5.11 -17.49
C ASP A 12 -4.03 4.38 -16.19
N GLY A 13 -4.04 3.04 -16.20
CA GLY A 13 -3.74 2.25 -15.03
C GLY A 13 -4.90 2.09 -14.04
N MET A 14 -6.11 2.50 -14.44
CA MET A 14 -7.30 2.36 -13.60
C MET A 14 -7.86 0.95 -13.71
N THR A 15 -8.23 0.39 -12.57
CA THR A 15 -8.82 -0.95 -12.49
C THR A 15 -10.35 -0.89 -12.54
N GLN A 16 -10.98 -2.06 -12.74
CA GLN A 16 -12.43 -2.21 -12.68
C GLN A 16 -13.03 -1.86 -11.31
N TRP A 17 -12.19 -1.78 -10.28
CA TRP A 17 -12.62 -1.42 -8.92
C TRP A 17 -12.31 0.03 -8.55
N HIS A 18 -11.90 0.83 -9.52
CA HIS A 18 -11.63 2.26 -9.34
C HIS A 18 -10.47 2.57 -8.39
N TRP A 19 -9.48 1.69 -8.32
CA TRP A 19 -8.16 2.08 -7.81
C TRP A 19 -7.17 2.05 -8.98
N ARG A 20 -6.10 2.83 -8.86
CA ARG A 20 -5.21 3.11 -9.99
C ARG A 20 -3.76 2.81 -9.65
N VAL A 21 -3.03 2.28 -10.65
CA VAL A 21 -1.58 2.11 -10.57
C VAL A 21 -0.93 2.97 -11.64
N VAL A 22 0.09 3.73 -11.24
CA VAL A 22 0.97 4.47 -12.12
C VAL A 22 2.27 3.69 -12.23
N ASN A 23 2.78 3.50 -13.46
CA ASN A 23 3.96 2.67 -13.74
C ASN A 23 3.74 1.20 -13.34
N LYS A 24 2.68 0.61 -13.84
CA LYS A 24 2.27 -0.75 -13.47
C LYS A 24 3.32 -1.82 -13.80
N GLU A 25 4.23 -1.54 -14.71
CA GLU A 25 5.33 -2.43 -15.05
C GLU A 25 6.29 -2.68 -13.88
N ASN A 26 6.28 -1.80 -12.89
CA ASN A 26 7.09 -1.91 -11.67
C ASN A 26 6.25 -2.29 -10.45
N PHE A 27 5.04 -2.79 -10.67
CA PHE A 27 4.10 -3.14 -9.61
C PHE A 27 3.93 -4.66 -9.54
N GLU A 28 4.07 -5.23 -8.33
CA GLU A 28 3.80 -6.63 -8.07
C GLU A 28 2.64 -6.76 -7.09
N LEU A 29 1.67 -7.60 -7.44
CA LEU A 29 0.48 -7.82 -6.62
C LEU A 29 0.32 -9.29 -6.30
N GLY A 30 0.29 -9.60 -5.01
CA GLY A 30 0.06 -10.95 -4.51
C GLY A 30 -1.39 -11.40 -4.68
N ASN A 31 -1.73 -12.49 -3.99
CA ASN A 31 -3.05 -13.11 -4.06
C ASN A 31 -3.90 -12.72 -2.86
N ARG A 32 -5.22 -12.78 -3.01
CA ARG A 32 -6.20 -12.52 -1.95
C ARG A 32 -6.02 -11.14 -1.32
N THR A 33 -5.68 -10.16 -2.15
CA THR A 33 -5.52 -8.78 -1.73
C THR A 33 -6.83 -8.01 -1.87
N GLN A 34 -6.99 -6.97 -1.08
CA GLN A 34 -8.10 -6.02 -1.22
C GLN A 34 -7.50 -4.62 -1.29
N ILE A 35 -7.90 -3.87 -2.29
CA ILE A 35 -7.48 -2.47 -2.44
C ILE A 35 -8.75 -1.66 -2.65
N GLY A 36 -8.98 -0.70 -1.77
CA GLY A 36 -10.21 0.09 -1.77
C GLY A 36 -10.26 1.11 -2.89
N THR A 37 -11.49 1.50 -3.21
CA THR A 37 -11.81 2.49 -4.24
C THR A 37 -11.07 3.80 -3.98
N PHE A 38 -10.64 4.45 -5.05
CA PHE A 38 -9.92 5.73 -5.08
C PHE A 38 -8.50 5.67 -4.53
N SER A 39 -7.99 4.49 -4.20
CA SER A 39 -6.58 4.36 -3.85
C SER A 39 -5.71 4.52 -5.09
N VAL A 40 -4.54 5.13 -4.92
CA VAL A 40 -3.57 5.32 -5.98
C VAL A 40 -2.23 4.76 -5.54
N ILE A 41 -1.62 3.97 -6.41
CA ILE A 41 -0.31 3.37 -6.18
C ILE A 41 0.63 3.92 -7.24
N ASP A 42 1.63 4.68 -6.82
CA ASP A 42 2.68 5.12 -7.72
C ASP A 42 3.88 4.19 -7.59
N ALA A 43 4.05 3.35 -8.60
CA ALA A 43 5.09 2.31 -8.60
C ALA A 43 6.32 2.71 -9.41
N LYS A 44 6.59 3.99 -9.59
CA LYS A 44 7.74 4.45 -10.37
C LYS A 44 9.05 3.78 -9.94
N ASN A 45 9.25 3.64 -8.64
CA ASN A 45 10.46 3.01 -8.07
C ASN A 45 10.17 1.62 -7.47
N GLY A 46 9.02 1.05 -7.81
CA GLY A 46 8.64 -0.29 -7.39
C GLY A 46 7.71 -0.29 -6.19
N VAL A 47 6.62 -1.02 -6.30
CA VAL A 47 5.73 -1.32 -5.18
C VAL A 47 5.42 -2.81 -5.23
N VAL A 48 5.63 -3.49 -4.10
CA VAL A 48 5.32 -4.90 -3.93
C VAL A 48 4.24 -5.03 -2.87
N ILE A 49 3.10 -5.59 -3.24
CA ILE A 49 2.02 -5.90 -2.30
C ILE A 49 1.93 -7.43 -2.25
N LYS A 50 2.23 -7.99 -1.08
CA LYS A 50 2.26 -9.44 -0.93
C LYS A 50 0.88 -10.01 -0.64
N ASP A 51 0.80 -11.32 -0.41
CA ASP A 51 -0.46 -12.01 -0.25
C ASP A 51 -1.24 -11.51 0.98
N ASP A 52 -2.55 -11.56 0.88
CA ASP A 52 -3.48 -11.27 1.98
C ASP A 52 -3.41 -9.83 2.52
N VAL A 53 -2.76 -8.91 1.81
CA VAL A 53 -2.71 -7.51 2.19
C VAL A 53 -4.06 -6.85 1.93
N LYS A 54 -4.49 -6.02 2.87
CA LYS A 54 -5.73 -5.24 2.74
C LYS A 54 -5.43 -3.77 2.85
N ILE A 55 -5.90 -3.01 1.88
CA ILE A 55 -5.75 -1.56 1.81
C ILE A 55 -7.14 -0.96 1.78
N GLY A 56 -7.40 -0.02 2.67
CA GLY A 56 -8.69 0.66 2.74
C GLY A 56 -8.93 1.58 1.55
N TRP A 57 -9.92 2.43 1.67
CA TRP A 57 -10.30 3.36 0.61
C TRP A 57 -9.40 4.59 0.62
N ASN A 58 -9.22 5.18 -0.56
CA ASN A 58 -8.57 6.48 -0.71
C ASN A 58 -7.18 6.52 -0.08
N CYS A 59 -6.42 5.44 -0.22
CA CYS A 59 -5.03 5.39 0.22
C CYS A 59 -4.10 5.81 -0.91
N THR A 60 -2.94 6.37 -0.55
CA THR A 60 -1.92 6.74 -1.52
C THR A 60 -0.62 6.04 -1.14
N ILE A 61 -0.10 5.24 -2.05
CA ILE A 61 1.15 4.49 -1.84
C ILE A 61 2.15 5.01 -2.84
N LEU A 62 3.20 5.63 -2.34
CA LEU A 62 4.18 6.33 -3.17
C LEU A 62 5.54 5.67 -3.09
N SER A 63 6.06 5.19 -4.20
CA SER A 63 7.47 4.84 -4.32
C SER A 63 8.32 6.03 -4.77
N TYR A 64 7.68 7.12 -5.15
CA TYR A 64 8.30 8.38 -5.52
C TYR A 64 7.42 9.53 -5.08
N SER A 65 8.03 10.55 -4.47
CA SER A 65 7.35 11.78 -4.08
C SER A 65 8.02 12.95 -4.80
N SER A 66 7.29 13.60 -5.71
CA SER A 66 7.83 14.72 -6.46
C SER A 66 7.96 16.00 -5.63
N ILE A 67 7.31 16.06 -4.49
CA ILE A 67 7.30 17.25 -3.65
C ILE A 67 8.66 17.44 -2.97
N ASP A 68 9.22 16.36 -2.44
CA ASP A 68 10.50 16.40 -1.72
C ASP A 68 11.55 15.47 -2.35
N GLU A 69 11.27 14.98 -3.56
CA GLU A 69 12.17 14.13 -4.35
C GLU A 69 12.62 12.86 -3.64
N LYS A 70 11.82 12.34 -2.71
CA LYS A 70 12.09 11.05 -2.08
C LYS A 70 11.71 9.92 -3.01
N SER A 71 12.51 8.87 -3.00
CA SER A 71 12.27 7.70 -3.84
C SER A 71 12.72 6.44 -3.12
N GLY A 72 12.10 5.32 -3.47
CA GLY A 72 12.47 4.02 -2.93
C GLY A 72 11.32 3.04 -3.00
N GLN A 73 11.62 1.78 -3.14
CA GLN A 73 10.63 0.73 -3.22
C GLN A 73 9.78 0.68 -1.95
N VAL A 74 8.48 0.46 -2.14
CA VAL A 74 7.55 0.21 -1.03
C VAL A 74 7.19 -1.27 -1.04
N ILE A 75 7.24 -1.88 0.14
CA ILE A 75 6.87 -3.29 0.31
C ILE A 75 5.82 -3.39 1.40
N LEU A 76 4.66 -3.94 1.05
CA LEU A 76 3.64 -4.31 2.03
C LEU A 76 3.72 -5.81 2.20
N GLU A 77 4.21 -6.25 3.36
CA GLU A 77 4.45 -7.65 3.62
C GLU A 77 3.13 -8.40 3.86
N LYS A 78 3.21 -9.72 3.81
CA LYS A 78 2.04 -10.60 3.89
C LYS A 78 1.12 -10.23 5.06
N ASN A 79 -0.17 -10.17 4.78
CA ASN A 79 -1.21 -9.94 5.77
C ASN A 79 -1.11 -8.57 6.47
N SER A 80 -0.32 -7.63 5.97
CA SER A 80 -0.35 -6.27 6.50
C SER A 80 -1.65 -5.57 6.09
N LYS A 81 -2.07 -4.58 6.86
CA LYS A 81 -3.32 -3.88 6.63
C LYS A 81 -3.12 -2.38 6.75
N ILE A 82 -3.68 -1.66 5.80
CA ILE A 82 -3.55 -0.20 5.71
C ILE A 82 -4.95 0.39 5.82
N GLY A 83 -5.19 1.16 6.87
CA GLY A 83 -6.48 1.82 7.09
C GLY A 83 -6.76 2.88 6.04
N SER A 84 -8.04 3.16 5.83
CA SER A 84 -8.49 4.12 4.82
C SER A 84 -7.85 5.49 5.01
N ASN A 85 -7.66 6.18 3.90
CA ASN A 85 -7.19 7.57 3.90
C ASN A 85 -5.74 7.72 4.41
N SER A 86 -4.95 6.66 4.31
CA SER A 86 -3.55 6.68 4.74
C SER A 86 -2.61 6.92 3.56
N VAL A 87 -1.42 7.42 3.88
CA VAL A 87 -0.36 7.66 2.89
C VAL A 87 0.87 6.87 3.32
N ILE A 88 1.42 6.06 2.40
CA ILE A 88 2.67 5.33 2.61
C ILE A 88 3.75 6.00 1.76
N PHE A 89 4.84 6.39 2.40
CA PHE A 89 5.93 7.13 1.77
C PHE A 89 6.96 6.19 1.13
N PRO A 90 7.80 6.74 0.22
CA PRO A 90 8.85 5.96 -0.42
C PRO A 90 9.79 5.29 0.58
N ASN A 91 10.32 4.15 0.19
CA ASN A 91 11.30 3.38 0.94
C ASN A 91 10.77 2.78 2.25
N VAL A 92 9.46 2.65 2.37
CA VAL A 92 8.81 2.08 3.56
C VAL A 92 8.49 0.60 3.30
N THR A 93 8.81 -0.24 4.29
CA THR A 93 8.31 -1.61 4.37
C THR A 93 7.35 -1.70 5.54
N VAL A 94 6.13 -2.14 5.29
CA VAL A 94 5.18 -2.46 6.36
C VAL A 94 5.30 -3.94 6.66
N GLY A 95 5.68 -4.28 7.88
CA GLY A 95 6.00 -5.65 8.27
C GLY A 95 4.80 -6.59 8.26
N GLU A 96 5.09 -7.89 8.23
CA GLU A 96 4.07 -8.94 8.18
C GLU A 96 3.10 -8.80 9.35
N ASN A 97 1.82 -8.92 9.08
CA ASN A 97 0.71 -8.80 10.02
C ASN A 97 0.49 -7.41 10.60
N SER A 98 1.35 -6.45 10.34
CA SER A 98 1.23 -5.12 10.96
C SER A 98 0.03 -4.35 10.43
N ILE A 99 -0.48 -3.46 11.25
CA ILE A 99 -1.68 -2.67 10.95
C ILE A 99 -1.34 -1.19 11.04
N VAL A 100 -1.71 -0.47 10.01
CA VAL A 100 -1.67 1.00 9.97
C VAL A 100 -3.10 1.49 10.17
N GLY A 101 -3.33 2.27 11.21
CA GLY A 101 -4.65 2.85 11.47
C GLY A 101 -5.03 3.85 10.38
N ALA A 102 -6.35 4.10 10.26
CA ALA A 102 -6.85 5.02 9.26
C ALA A 102 -6.27 6.43 9.44
N ASN A 103 -6.18 7.16 8.34
CA ASN A 103 -5.73 8.55 8.30
C ASN A 103 -4.30 8.74 8.84
N SER A 104 -3.43 7.80 8.52
CA SER A 104 -2.04 7.83 8.98
C SER A 104 -1.09 8.22 7.85
N LEU A 105 0.04 8.80 8.23
CA LEU A 105 1.16 9.06 7.33
C LEU A 105 2.35 8.20 7.76
N VAL A 106 2.70 7.20 6.96
CA VAL A 106 3.79 6.29 7.27
C VAL A 106 5.03 6.73 6.51
N ASN A 107 5.99 7.27 7.21
CA ASN A 107 7.26 7.73 6.65
C ASN A 107 8.48 6.98 7.19
N HIS A 108 8.25 5.92 7.96
CA HIS A 108 9.28 4.99 8.43
C HIS A 108 8.78 3.57 8.30
N SER A 109 9.67 2.62 8.09
CA SER A 109 9.30 1.22 8.03
C SER A 109 8.74 0.74 9.36
N ILE A 110 7.78 -0.17 9.29
CA ILE A 110 7.07 -0.73 10.43
C ILE A 110 7.49 -2.19 10.60
N PRO A 111 8.00 -2.58 11.78
CA PRO A 111 8.32 -3.97 12.04
C PRO A 111 7.08 -4.88 11.96
N PRO A 112 7.28 -6.21 11.85
CA PRO A 112 6.15 -7.15 11.88
C PRO A 112 5.39 -7.10 13.20
N ASN A 113 4.10 -7.43 13.14
CA ASN A 113 3.25 -7.65 14.31
C ASN A 113 3.09 -6.43 15.20
N GLU A 114 2.97 -5.26 14.59
CA GLU A 114 2.77 -4.00 15.33
C GLU A 114 1.61 -3.20 14.75
N ILE A 115 1.02 -2.36 15.60
CA ILE A 115 -0.01 -1.40 15.19
C ILE A 115 0.58 0.00 15.30
N TRP A 116 0.48 0.76 14.20
CA TRP A 116 0.97 2.14 14.10
C TRP A 116 -0.16 3.04 13.63
N ILE A 117 -0.27 4.24 14.20
CA ILE A 117 -1.30 5.22 13.85
C ILE A 117 -0.72 6.62 13.95
N GLY A 118 -1.22 7.51 13.14
CA GLY A 118 -0.94 8.94 13.26
C GLY A 118 -0.23 9.55 12.06
N SER A 119 0.00 10.85 12.14
CA SER A 119 0.70 11.61 11.12
C SER A 119 1.74 12.53 11.78
N PRO A 120 3.01 12.12 11.82
CA PRO A 120 3.54 10.85 11.35
C PRO A 120 3.09 9.67 12.22
N ALA A 121 3.00 8.50 11.61
CA ALA A 121 2.58 7.31 12.33
C ALA A 121 3.58 6.92 13.42
N LYS A 122 3.07 6.49 14.55
CA LYS A 122 3.85 6.02 15.70
C LYS A 122 3.31 4.70 16.17
N LYS A 123 4.19 3.89 16.75
CA LYS A 123 3.79 2.60 17.31
C LYS A 123 2.81 2.80 18.46
N ILE A 124 1.70 2.06 18.42
CA ILE A 124 0.71 2.05 19.49
C ILE A 124 0.92 0.84 20.39
N LYS A 125 1.09 -0.33 19.80
CA LYS A 125 1.28 -1.57 20.56
C LYS A 125 1.72 -2.72 19.65
N ASN A 126 2.11 -3.82 20.25
CA ASN A 126 2.28 -5.08 19.54
C ASN A 126 0.92 -5.77 19.34
N LEU A 127 0.85 -6.53 18.28
CA LEU A 127 -0.29 -7.42 18.05
C LEU A 127 -0.27 -8.59 19.01
#